data_7659e33aaf02432e338e09caba3f6d6e
#
_entry.id   7659e33aaf02432e338e09caba3f6d6e
#
_cell.length_a   1.000
_cell.length_b   1.000
_cell.length_c   1.000
_cell.angle_alpha   90.00
_cell.angle_beta   90.00
_cell.angle_gamma   90.00
#
_symmetry.space_group_name_H-M   'P 1'
#
loop_
_entity.id
_entity.type
_entity.pdbx_description
1 polymer ?
#
loop_
_entity_poly.entity_id
_entity_poly.type
_entity_poly.pdbx_seq_one_letter_code
_entity_poly.pdbx_strand_id
1 'polypeptide(L)'
;MNHARSAVRLAVATASIALAVSSLGWVPAASASATAAPQIGAIGALPMVKKVKTKITKQPKSATIGRYGTRTSATFTVKAKGTKLRYRWQYQLTGTTTWTSIARATKKSYKAKAADWSAGAKFRVVVKGKKGTAKSKAATLTVLYPTNTPAADAMAQFGLTGITQGIDLSAWQYGISMPSITSWVGGDGFVMLRNGSGSRPINTSFVNPCTKANTTTGSTPITKDCAYAGLADATTNAGRRLGHYWFNGWIAPMDSTPAQSFAGGYTPEQSATQFVTWLLSDGNYTTASTDPLVLDIESGSAWTKTIDGKTKTLKLRAWTSPEALAFLNTVRQQLTSQGYHANLYVYMGANNASSMSNGTYVWTDVAAITRLWVASWGTDNGRIPTALPKTGPWPTWSIWQYTDNARVAGTGVGGLDADIAQADAWTPKS
;
A
#
# COMPACT_ATOMS: atom_id res chain seq x y z
N MET A 1 0.36 1.98 -7.50
CA MET A 1 1.03 0.96 -6.67
C MET A 1 0.16 -0.21 -6.24
N ASN A 2 -1.09 -0.04 -5.87
CA ASN A 2 -1.94 -1.16 -5.44
C ASN A 2 -2.48 -2.08 -6.55
N HIS A 3 -2.32 -1.79 -7.81
CA HIS A 3 -2.85 -2.62 -8.89
C HIS A 3 -2.04 -3.87 -9.23
N ALA A 4 -0.83 -4.02 -8.70
CA ALA A 4 -0.03 -5.24 -8.88
C ALA A 4 -0.34 -6.36 -7.85
N ARG A 5 -1.15 -6.11 -6.84
CA ARG A 5 -1.46 -7.09 -5.77
C ARG A 5 -2.81 -7.81 -5.93
N SER A 6 -3.63 -7.47 -6.90
CA SER A 6 -4.96 -8.06 -7.08
C SER A 6 -5.05 -9.27 -8.03
N ALA A 7 -3.95 -9.77 -8.57
CA ALA A 7 -3.96 -10.87 -9.54
C ALA A 7 -3.53 -12.24 -8.97
N VAL A 8 -3.59 -12.46 -7.66
CA VAL A 8 -3.37 -13.80 -7.08
C VAL A 8 -4.55 -14.14 -6.17
N ARG A 9 -5.63 -14.60 -6.77
CA ARG A 9 -6.63 -15.41 -6.07
C ARG A 9 -7.19 -16.47 -7.00
N LEU A 10 -7.16 -17.68 -6.45
CA LEU A 10 -7.93 -18.88 -6.72
C LEU A 10 -7.27 -19.93 -7.63
N ALA A 11 -6.50 -20.79 -6.99
CA ALA A 11 -6.45 -22.20 -7.38
C ALA A 11 -6.91 -23.02 -6.16
N VAL A 12 -8.14 -23.49 -6.21
CA VAL A 12 -8.68 -24.48 -5.25
C VAL A 12 -8.20 -25.84 -5.74
N ALA A 13 -7.29 -26.44 -5.00
CA ALA A 13 -6.93 -27.84 -5.21
C ALA A 13 -7.94 -28.72 -4.44
N THR A 14 -8.80 -29.41 -5.18
CA THR A 14 -9.60 -30.53 -4.67
C THR A 14 -8.72 -31.76 -4.58
N ALA A 15 -8.36 -32.16 -3.37
CA ALA A 15 -7.72 -33.45 -3.11
C ALA A 15 -8.80 -34.50 -2.92
N SER A 16 -8.90 -35.43 -3.87
CA SER A 16 -9.72 -36.64 -3.77
C SER A 16 -8.98 -37.66 -2.90
N ILE A 17 -9.63 -38.10 -1.82
CA ILE A 17 -9.15 -39.19 -0.97
C ILE A 17 -9.63 -40.50 -1.60
N ALA A 18 -8.71 -41.31 -2.09
CA ALA A 18 -8.98 -42.68 -2.49
C ALA A 18 -8.91 -43.59 -1.27
N LEU A 19 -10.01 -44.31 -1.00
CA LEU A 19 -10.09 -45.36 0.00
C LEU A 19 -9.47 -46.63 -0.59
N ALA A 20 -8.39 -47.08 0.02
CA ALA A 20 -7.87 -48.46 -0.25
C ALA A 20 -8.41 -49.41 0.79
N VAL A 21 -9.21 -50.34 0.34
CA VAL A 21 -9.67 -51.53 1.13
C VAL A 21 -8.62 -52.61 0.91
N SER A 22 -7.95 -53.05 1.97
CA SER A 22 -7.10 -54.24 1.97
C SER A 22 -7.72 -55.33 2.78
N SER A 23 -7.84 -56.48 2.14
CA SER A 23 -8.44 -57.72 2.53
C SER A 23 -7.77 -58.42 3.74
N LEU A 24 -8.61 -58.96 4.60
CA LEU A 24 -8.25 -59.85 5.71
C LEU A 24 -7.68 -61.18 5.24
N GLY A 25 -6.48 -61.51 5.69
CA GLY A 25 -5.91 -62.88 5.63
C GLY A 25 -6.14 -63.58 6.96
N TRP A 26 -6.76 -64.74 6.87
CA TRP A 26 -7.02 -65.65 8.01
C TRP A 26 -5.78 -66.52 8.25
N VAL A 27 -5.32 -66.66 9.50
CA VAL A 27 -4.27 -67.61 9.93
C VAL A 27 -4.80 -68.46 11.12
N PRO A 28 -4.58 -69.77 11.10
CA PRO A 28 -5.23 -70.67 12.10
C PRO A 28 -4.53 -70.68 13.44
N ALA A 29 -5.33 -71.01 14.47
CA ALA A 29 -4.97 -71.06 15.88
C ALA A 29 -3.99 -72.23 16.20
N ALA A 30 -2.95 -71.88 16.96
CA ALA A 30 -2.09 -72.85 17.64
C ALA A 30 -2.47 -72.91 19.13
N SER A 31 -2.62 -74.14 19.65
CA SER A 31 -2.96 -74.47 21.02
C SER A 31 -1.91 -73.98 22.04
N ALA A 32 -2.29 -73.20 23.03
CA ALA A 32 -1.41 -72.78 24.11
C ALA A 32 -1.77 -73.51 25.45
N SER A 33 -0.76 -74.07 26.06
CA SER A 33 -0.75 -74.70 27.37
C SER A 33 -1.03 -73.66 28.46
N ALA A 34 -1.80 -74.11 29.44
CA ALA A 34 -2.13 -73.33 30.64
C ALA A 34 -0.90 -73.07 31.52
N THR A 35 -0.58 -71.82 31.71
CA THR A 35 0.37 -71.32 32.72
C THR A 35 -0.34 -70.39 33.70
N ALA A 36 0.02 -70.49 34.96
CA ALA A 36 -0.57 -69.90 36.13
C ALA A 36 -1.02 -68.42 36.03
N ALA A 37 -2.15 -68.11 36.68
CA ALA A 37 -2.68 -66.75 36.79
C ALA A 37 -1.68 -65.78 37.45
N PRO A 38 -1.41 -64.62 36.88
CA PRO A 38 -0.67 -63.60 37.58
C PRO A 38 -1.56 -62.93 38.61
N GLN A 39 -1.03 -62.78 39.81
CA GLN A 39 -1.66 -62.05 40.92
C GLN A 39 -1.93 -60.62 40.47
N ILE A 40 -3.16 -60.16 40.59
CA ILE A 40 -3.55 -58.77 40.32
C ILE A 40 -2.94 -57.91 41.44
N GLY A 41 -1.74 -57.34 41.16
CA GLY A 41 -1.19 -56.32 42.03
C GLY A 41 -2.19 -55.15 42.13
N ALA A 42 -2.38 -54.61 43.33
CA ALA A 42 -3.28 -53.52 43.66
C ALA A 42 -3.08 -52.37 42.59
N ILE A 43 -4.15 -52.08 41.86
CA ILE A 43 -4.16 -50.94 40.91
C ILE A 43 -3.99 -49.69 41.77
N GLY A 44 -2.77 -49.16 41.81
CA GLY A 44 -2.45 -47.90 42.46
C GLY A 44 -3.44 -46.83 41.99
N ALA A 45 -4.12 -46.19 42.95
CA ALA A 45 -5.09 -45.13 42.66
C ALA A 45 -4.44 -44.11 41.74
N LEU A 46 -4.98 -43.94 40.52
CA LEU A 46 -4.54 -42.93 39.57
C LEU A 46 -4.49 -41.58 40.28
N PRO A 47 -3.39 -40.82 40.18
CA PRO A 47 -3.24 -39.57 40.88
C PRO A 47 -4.43 -38.65 40.55
N MET A 48 -5.20 -38.30 41.58
CA MET A 48 -6.34 -37.37 41.44
C MET A 48 -5.79 -36.03 40.92
N VAL A 49 -6.02 -35.74 39.64
CA VAL A 49 -5.64 -34.46 39.04
C VAL A 49 -6.33 -33.33 39.83
N LYS A 50 -5.56 -32.63 40.64
CA LYS A 50 -6.01 -31.48 41.44
C LYS A 50 -6.70 -30.47 40.55
N LYS A 51 -7.99 -30.28 40.72
CA LYS A 51 -8.79 -29.35 39.94
C LYS A 51 -8.37 -27.90 40.26
N VAL A 52 -7.69 -27.22 39.35
CA VAL A 52 -7.23 -25.85 39.53
C VAL A 52 -8.37 -24.85 39.24
N LYS A 53 -8.56 -23.85 40.16
CA LYS A 53 -9.57 -22.78 40.01
C LYS A 53 -9.32 -22.01 38.71
N THR A 54 -10.39 -21.76 37.96
CA THR A 54 -10.31 -20.97 36.70
C THR A 54 -9.98 -19.51 37.01
N LYS A 55 -8.87 -19.01 36.47
CA LYS A 55 -8.41 -17.63 36.66
C LYS A 55 -7.76 -17.11 35.37
N ILE A 56 -8.06 -15.88 35.00
CA ILE A 56 -7.35 -15.17 33.93
C ILE A 56 -6.06 -14.57 34.49
N THR A 57 -4.93 -14.88 33.84
CA THR A 57 -3.59 -14.44 34.26
C THR A 57 -3.01 -13.33 33.36
N LYS A 58 -3.50 -13.18 32.11
CA LYS A 58 -3.18 -12.06 31.24
C LYS A 58 -4.48 -11.58 30.56
N GLN A 59 -4.76 -10.30 30.70
CA GLN A 59 -5.93 -9.66 30.10
C GLN A 59 -5.68 -9.32 28.62
N PRO A 60 -6.73 -9.28 27.78
CA PRO A 60 -6.62 -8.71 26.45
C PRO A 60 -6.31 -7.21 26.56
N LYS A 61 -5.56 -6.68 25.59
CA LYS A 61 -5.21 -5.26 25.49
C LYS A 61 -6.05 -4.61 24.41
N SER A 62 -6.45 -3.36 24.63
CA SER A 62 -7.05 -2.51 23.58
C SER A 62 -6.12 -2.36 22.40
N ALA A 63 -6.69 -2.14 21.23
CA ALA A 63 -5.95 -2.03 19.98
C ALA A 63 -6.55 -0.94 19.09
N THR A 64 -5.68 -0.30 18.30
CA THR A 64 -6.05 0.66 17.27
C THR A 64 -5.67 0.09 15.91
N ILE A 65 -6.59 0.16 14.95
CA ILE A 65 -6.41 -0.31 13.55
C ILE A 65 -7.02 0.69 12.58
N GLY A 66 -6.59 0.65 11.32
CA GLY A 66 -7.22 1.41 10.26
C GLY A 66 -8.48 0.73 9.73
N ARG A 67 -9.46 1.51 9.26
CA ARG A 67 -10.61 0.98 8.50
C ARG A 67 -10.16 0.39 7.16
N TYR A 68 -9.13 1.00 6.58
CA TYR A 68 -8.46 0.64 5.34
C TYR A 68 -6.95 0.54 5.57
N GLY A 69 -6.19 0.14 4.55
CA GLY A 69 -4.73 0.05 4.58
C GLY A 69 -4.20 -1.27 5.08
N THR A 70 -2.95 -1.26 5.52
CA THR A 70 -2.19 -2.48 5.82
C THR A 70 -2.57 -3.15 7.15
N ARG A 71 -3.05 -2.38 8.12
CA ARG A 71 -3.41 -2.88 9.44
C ARG A 71 -4.91 -2.77 9.72
N THR A 72 -5.70 -3.62 9.10
CA THR A 72 -7.17 -3.65 9.21
C THR A 72 -7.70 -4.71 10.18
N SER A 73 -6.85 -5.28 11.03
CA SER A 73 -7.27 -6.27 12.04
C SER A 73 -6.38 -6.24 13.26
N ALA A 74 -6.95 -6.58 14.42
CA ALA A 74 -6.25 -6.76 15.68
C ALA A 74 -6.54 -8.11 16.31
N THR A 75 -5.55 -8.68 16.99
CA THR A 75 -5.70 -9.95 17.71
C THR A 75 -5.74 -9.71 19.21
N PHE A 76 -6.89 -9.96 19.82
CA PHE A 76 -7.05 -9.99 21.27
C PHE A 76 -6.61 -11.35 21.81
N THR A 77 -5.78 -11.36 22.84
CA THR A 77 -5.22 -12.60 23.41
C THR A 77 -5.39 -12.60 24.92
N VAL A 78 -5.72 -13.77 25.47
CA VAL A 78 -5.82 -14.00 26.92
C VAL A 78 -4.91 -15.15 27.35
N LYS A 79 -4.37 -15.10 28.59
CA LYS A 79 -3.83 -16.28 29.26
C LYS A 79 -4.70 -16.59 30.47
N ALA A 80 -4.96 -17.87 30.69
CA ALA A 80 -5.76 -18.34 31.83
C ALA A 80 -5.16 -19.62 32.42
N LYS A 81 -5.35 -19.83 33.74
CA LYS A 81 -5.04 -21.06 34.45
C LYS A 81 -6.35 -21.76 34.86
N GLY A 82 -6.35 -23.08 34.87
CA GLY A 82 -7.52 -23.91 35.20
C GLY A 82 -7.48 -25.26 34.52
N THR A 83 -8.40 -26.18 34.86
CA THR A 83 -8.51 -27.52 34.30
C THR A 83 -9.57 -27.56 33.21
N LYS A 84 -9.25 -28.10 32.01
CA LYS A 84 -10.15 -28.28 30.86
C LYS A 84 -10.83 -26.95 30.46
N LEU A 85 -10.04 -25.90 30.17
CA LEU A 85 -10.53 -24.59 29.85
C LEU A 85 -11.23 -24.55 28.48
N ARG A 86 -12.37 -23.87 28.43
CA ARG A 86 -13.12 -23.51 27.22
C ARG A 86 -13.27 -22.01 27.18
N TYR A 87 -13.13 -21.41 26.00
CA TYR A 87 -13.17 -19.98 25.77
C TYR A 87 -14.41 -19.61 24.96
N ARG A 88 -14.99 -18.44 25.24
CA ARG A 88 -16.05 -17.84 24.46
C ARG A 88 -15.83 -16.33 24.42
N TRP A 89 -15.46 -15.80 23.26
CA TRP A 89 -15.34 -14.35 23.07
C TRP A 89 -16.71 -13.73 22.93
N GLN A 90 -16.83 -12.51 23.44
CA GLN A 90 -18.01 -11.67 23.38
C GLN A 90 -17.61 -10.28 22.94
N TYR A 91 -18.52 -9.57 22.25
CA TYR A 91 -18.39 -8.17 21.96
C TYR A 91 -19.54 -7.38 22.56
N GLN A 92 -19.33 -6.08 22.76
CA GLN A 92 -20.31 -5.09 23.15
C GLN A 92 -20.18 -3.91 22.17
N LEU A 93 -21.24 -3.53 21.51
CA LEU A 93 -21.24 -2.39 20.60
C LEU A 93 -21.12 -1.07 21.37
N THR A 94 -20.58 -0.06 20.72
CA THR A 94 -20.54 1.31 21.24
C THR A 94 -21.95 1.78 21.54
N GLY A 95 -22.13 2.47 22.68
CA GLY A 95 -23.45 2.94 23.13
C GLY A 95 -24.37 1.88 23.73
N THR A 96 -23.95 0.60 23.78
CA THR A 96 -24.79 -0.49 24.38
C THR A 96 -24.19 -1.03 25.66
N THR A 97 -25.01 -1.71 26.47
CA THR A 97 -24.59 -2.42 27.68
C THR A 97 -24.56 -3.95 27.48
N THR A 98 -25.11 -4.45 26.37
CA THR A 98 -25.31 -5.86 26.10
C THR A 98 -24.05 -6.52 25.54
N TRP A 99 -23.68 -7.68 26.10
CA TRP A 99 -22.59 -8.51 25.61
C TRP A 99 -23.11 -9.65 24.74
N THR A 100 -22.72 -9.67 23.48
CA THR A 100 -23.12 -10.69 22.50
C THR A 100 -21.98 -11.68 22.28
N SER A 101 -22.31 -12.98 22.30
CA SER A 101 -21.32 -14.03 22.04
C SER A 101 -20.96 -14.12 20.55
N ILE A 102 -19.67 -14.19 20.26
CA ILE A 102 -19.16 -14.33 18.89
C ILE A 102 -19.19 -15.81 18.50
N ALA A 103 -19.89 -16.13 17.42
CA ALA A 103 -19.96 -17.49 16.91
C ALA A 103 -18.57 -18.04 16.60
N ARG A 104 -18.31 -19.31 16.98
CA ARG A 104 -17.04 -20.03 16.74
C ARG A 104 -15.78 -19.39 17.34
N ALA A 105 -15.87 -18.33 18.13
CA ALA A 105 -14.72 -17.68 18.77
C ALA A 105 -14.37 -18.39 20.11
N THR A 106 -13.75 -19.58 20.00
CA THR A 106 -13.47 -20.49 21.12
C THR A 106 -11.98 -20.71 21.41
N LYS A 107 -11.09 -19.95 20.75
CA LYS A 107 -9.62 -20.03 20.96
C LYS A 107 -9.17 -19.04 22.04
N LYS A 108 -7.91 -19.18 22.52
CA LYS A 108 -7.25 -18.23 23.44
C LYS A 108 -7.09 -16.82 22.86
N SER A 109 -7.23 -16.70 21.55
CA SER A 109 -7.16 -15.44 20.84
C SER A 109 -8.36 -15.27 19.90
N TYR A 110 -8.72 -14.03 19.64
CA TYR A 110 -9.74 -13.63 18.67
C TYR A 110 -9.19 -12.52 17.77
N LYS A 111 -9.29 -12.69 16.46
CA LYS A 111 -8.89 -11.69 15.47
C LYS A 111 -10.13 -10.90 15.06
N ALA A 112 -10.21 -9.65 15.49
CA ALA A 112 -11.24 -8.70 15.06
C ALA A 112 -10.77 -7.98 13.80
N LYS A 113 -11.68 -7.76 12.84
CA LYS A 113 -11.45 -6.97 11.62
C LYS A 113 -12.07 -5.59 11.79
N ALA A 114 -11.49 -4.60 11.09
CA ALA A 114 -12.09 -3.28 10.98
C ALA A 114 -13.40 -3.35 10.19
N ALA A 115 -14.45 -2.89 10.83
CA ALA A 115 -15.78 -2.73 10.22
C ALA A 115 -16.51 -1.62 11.00
N ASP A 116 -17.52 -1.01 10.40
CA ASP A 116 -18.21 0.11 11.03
C ASP A 116 -18.87 -0.29 12.37
N TRP A 117 -19.47 -1.49 12.44
CA TRP A 117 -20.02 -2.03 13.67
C TRP A 117 -18.97 -2.28 14.76
N SER A 118 -17.70 -2.48 14.39
CA SER A 118 -16.61 -2.79 15.33
C SER A 118 -15.88 -1.55 15.85
N ALA A 119 -16.17 -0.36 15.31
CA ALA A 119 -15.57 0.90 15.74
C ALA A 119 -15.99 1.23 17.17
N GLY A 120 -15.01 1.32 18.06
CA GLY A 120 -15.24 1.55 19.50
C GLY A 120 -15.83 0.35 20.26
N ALA A 121 -16.09 -0.78 19.59
CA ALA A 121 -16.61 -1.98 20.25
C ALA A 121 -15.62 -2.52 21.29
N LYS A 122 -16.18 -3.04 22.38
CA LYS A 122 -15.41 -3.68 23.45
C LYS A 122 -15.46 -5.20 23.28
N PHE A 123 -14.34 -5.86 23.52
CA PHE A 123 -14.19 -7.32 23.45
C PHE A 123 -13.76 -7.88 24.78
N ARG A 124 -14.38 -8.99 25.20
CA ARG A 124 -13.96 -9.77 26.36
C ARG A 124 -14.06 -11.25 26.07
N VAL A 125 -13.43 -12.08 26.91
CA VAL A 125 -13.57 -13.52 26.84
C VAL A 125 -14.12 -14.09 28.17
N VAL A 126 -15.04 -15.01 28.04
CA VAL A 126 -15.53 -15.86 29.15
C VAL A 126 -14.77 -17.18 29.09
N VAL A 127 -14.08 -17.53 30.14
CA VAL A 127 -13.30 -18.76 30.27
C VAL A 127 -13.96 -19.67 31.29
N LYS A 128 -14.48 -20.82 30.85
CA LYS A 128 -15.09 -21.84 31.74
C LYS A 128 -14.14 -23.02 31.89
N GLY A 129 -13.85 -23.41 33.10
CA GLY A 129 -13.08 -24.60 33.44
C GLY A 129 -13.87 -25.54 34.34
N LYS A 130 -13.26 -26.70 34.73
CA LYS A 130 -13.91 -27.66 35.68
C LYS A 130 -14.20 -27.03 37.05
N LYS A 131 -13.43 -26.00 37.47
CA LYS A 131 -13.60 -25.31 38.74
C LYS A 131 -13.83 -23.81 38.53
N GLY A 132 -15.05 -23.48 38.06
CA GLY A 132 -15.56 -22.11 37.91
C GLY A 132 -15.37 -21.48 36.55
N THR A 133 -15.85 -20.25 36.46
CA THR A 133 -15.82 -19.38 35.25
C THR A 133 -15.13 -18.08 35.61
N ALA A 134 -14.34 -17.55 34.68
CA ALA A 134 -13.71 -16.23 34.80
C ALA A 134 -14.04 -15.39 33.55
N LYS A 135 -14.29 -14.12 33.74
CA LYS A 135 -14.49 -13.13 32.66
C LYS A 135 -13.27 -12.20 32.60
N SER A 136 -12.76 -11.90 31.40
CA SER A 136 -11.71 -10.91 31.25
C SER A 136 -12.24 -9.49 31.45
N LYS A 137 -11.33 -8.54 31.71
CA LYS A 137 -11.58 -7.12 31.47
C LYS A 137 -11.93 -6.92 29.99
N ALA A 138 -12.67 -5.85 29.70
CA ALA A 138 -12.94 -5.43 28.34
C ALA A 138 -11.69 -4.82 27.71
N ALA A 139 -11.51 -5.05 26.41
CA ALA A 139 -10.51 -4.39 25.58
C ALA A 139 -11.23 -3.69 24.42
N THR A 140 -10.93 -2.43 24.16
CA THR A 140 -11.58 -1.64 23.14
C THR A 140 -10.85 -1.77 21.80
N LEU A 141 -11.60 -1.85 20.71
CA LEU A 141 -11.09 -1.74 19.35
C LEU A 141 -11.37 -0.32 18.84
N THR A 142 -10.32 0.46 18.65
CA THR A 142 -10.41 1.76 17.97
C THR A 142 -10.19 1.54 16.48
N VAL A 143 -11.12 1.98 15.64
CA VAL A 143 -10.99 1.96 14.18
C VAL A 143 -10.80 3.40 13.71
N LEU A 144 -9.67 3.65 13.04
CA LEU A 144 -9.36 4.93 12.45
C LEU A 144 -9.85 4.95 11.00
N TYR A 145 -10.53 6.02 10.65
CA TYR A 145 -10.97 6.30 9.28
C TYR A 145 -10.01 7.28 8.61
N PRO A 146 -9.94 7.29 7.27
CA PRO A 146 -9.23 8.34 6.54
C PRO A 146 -9.67 9.72 6.98
N THR A 147 -8.78 10.67 6.88
CA THR A 147 -9.07 12.09 7.19
C THR A 147 -9.54 12.83 5.94
N ASN A 148 -10.34 13.87 6.13
CA ASN A 148 -10.70 14.85 5.10
C ASN A 148 -9.93 16.17 5.27
N THR A 149 -9.09 16.28 6.31
CA THR A 149 -8.35 17.50 6.67
C THR A 149 -6.86 17.21 6.88
N PRO A 150 -6.17 16.52 5.92
CA PRO A 150 -4.79 16.08 6.14
C PRO A 150 -3.83 17.25 6.35
N ALA A 151 -4.04 18.39 5.72
CA ALA A 151 -3.20 19.57 5.91
C ALA A 151 -3.30 20.09 7.34
N ALA A 152 -4.52 20.23 7.86
CA ALA A 152 -4.75 20.66 9.25
C ALA A 152 -4.22 19.64 10.26
N ASP A 153 -4.41 18.33 9.98
CA ASP A 153 -3.89 17.25 10.82
C ASP A 153 -2.34 17.29 10.88
N ALA A 154 -1.67 17.54 9.75
CA ALA A 154 -0.21 17.64 9.69
C ALA A 154 0.31 18.88 10.41
N MET A 155 -0.34 20.03 10.23
CA MET A 155 0.01 21.25 10.95
C MET A 155 -0.12 21.07 12.45
N ALA A 156 -1.22 20.50 12.91
CA ALA A 156 -1.45 20.25 14.34
C ALA A 156 -0.46 19.22 14.92
N GLN A 157 -0.13 18.16 14.15
CA GLN A 157 0.72 17.06 14.63
C GLN A 157 2.20 17.45 14.70
N PHE A 158 2.69 18.24 13.73
CA PHE A 158 4.12 18.53 13.57
C PHE A 158 4.50 19.99 13.78
N GLY A 159 3.54 20.86 14.11
CA GLY A 159 3.79 22.30 14.26
C GLY A 159 4.13 22.98 12.93
N LEU A 160 3.66 22.45 11.80
CA LEU A 160 3.88 23.03 10.47
C LEU A 160 2.92 24.19 10.20
N THR A 161 3.28 25.06 9.26
CA THR A 161 2.45 26.19 8.82
C THR A 161 2.36 26.23 7.29
N GLY A 162 1.28 26.80 6.75
CA GLY A 162 1.11 26.96 5.30
C GLY A 162 1.00 25.67 4.51
N ILE A 163 0.60 24.58 5.15
CA ILE A 163 0.43 23.29 4.47
C ILE A 163 -0.88 23.29 3.70
N THR A 164 -0.82 22.85 2.44
CA THR A 164 -1.98 22.62 1.58
C THR A 164 -2.19 21.14 1.32
N GLN A 165 -3.42 20.72 1.01
CA GLN A 165 -3.70 19.33 0.67
C GLN A 165 -3.92 19.14 -0.84
N GLY A 166 -3.55 17.97 -1.32
CA GLY A 166 -3.65 17.59 -2.70
C GLY A 166 -3.92 16.11 -2.91
N ILE A 167 -3.98 15.78 -4.17
CA ILE A 167 -4.19 14.42 -4.65
C ILE A 167 -3.38 14.22 -5.93
N ASP A 168 -2.88 13.03 -6.15
CA ASP A 168 -2.28 12.72 -7.45
C ASP A 168 -3.15 11.74 -8.23
N LEU A 169 -3.26 11.99 -9.54
CA LEU A 169 -4.14 11.29 -10.45
C LEU A 169 -3.42 10.93 -11.76
N SER A 170 -3.93 9.90 -12.40
CA SER A 170 -3.49 9.45 -13.72
C SER A 170 -4.67 8.86 -14.49
N ALA A 171 -4.42 8.30 -15.65
CA ALA A 171 -5.43 7.58 -16.43
C ALA A 171 -6.14 6.45 -15.65
N TRP A 172 -5.56 5.96 -14.55
CA TRP A 172 -6.22 4.97 -13.69
C TRP A 172 -7.48 5.51 -13.03
N GLN A 173 -7.55 6.83 -12.81
CA GLN A 173 -8.70 7.54 -12.27
C GLN A 173 -9.56 8.18 -13.38
N TYR A 174 -9.43 7.74 -14.65
CA TYR A 174 -10.28 8.24 -15.75
C TYR A 174 -11.76 8.16 -15.40
N GLY A 175 -12.45 9.28 -15.59
CA GLY A 175 -13.89 9.40 -15.27
C GLY A 175 -14.19 9.70 -13.80
N ILE A 176 -13.17 9.98 -12.97
CA ILE A 176 -13.38 10.41 -11.59
C ILE A 176 -14.15 11.75 -11.53
N SER A 177 -14.96 11.94 -10.50
CA SER A 177 -15.66 13.22 -10.27
C SER A 177 -14.67 14.32 -9.86
N MET A 178 -14.23 15.13 -10.82
CA MET A 178 -13.34 16.27 -10.55
C MET A 178 -13.98 17.33 -9.63
N PRO A 179 -15.27 17.65 -9.68
CA PRO A 179 -15.90 18.51 -8.68
C PRO A 179 -15.74 18.00 -7.25
N SER A 180 -15.83 16.69 -7.03
CA SER A 180 -15.57 16.09 -5.71
C SER A 180 -14.10 16.21 -5.30
N ILE A 181 -13.17 16.00 -6.21
CA ILE A 181 -11.73 16.16 -5.98
C ILE A 181 -11.40 17.61 -5.63
N THR A 182 -11.80 18.55 -6.48
CA THR A 182 -11.45 19.99 -6.30
C THR A 182 -12.11 20.59 -5.06
N SER A 183 -13.28 20.09 -4.67
CA SER A 183 -13.90 20.43 -3.38
C SER A 183 -13.11 19.87 -2.20
N TRP A 184 -12.64 18.64 -2.29
CA TRP A 184 -11.90 17.99 -1.20
C TRP A 184 -10.52 18.62 -0.98
N VAL A 185 -9.78 18.94 -2.05
CA VAL A 185 -8.47 19.58 -1.90
C VAL A 185 -8.58 21.02 -1.37
N GLY A 186 -9.72 21.68 -1.53
CA GLY A 186 -9.98 23.04 -1.03
C GLY A 186 -9.45 24.15 -1.93
N GLY A 187 -9.63 25.41 -1.51
CA GLY A 187 -9.31 26.59 -2.32
C GLY A 187 -7.84 26.70 -2.74
N ASP A 188 -6.94 26.47 -1.79
CA ASP A 188 -5.49 26.52 -2.00
C ASP A 188 -4.88 25.15 -2.34
N GLY A 189 -5.74 24.15 -2.57
CA GLY A 189 -5.31 22.81 -2.84
C GLY A 189 -4.76 22.58 -4.23
N PHE A 190 -4.24 21.36 -4.45
CA PHE A 190 -3.55 21.04 -5.70
C PHE A 190 -3.88 19.64 -6.22
N VAL A 191 -3.61 19.41 -7.51
CA VAL A 191 -3.67 18.10 -8.15
C VAL A 191 -2.38 17.85 -8.92
N MET A 192 -1.72 16.74 -8.63
CA MET A 192 -0.55 16.27 -9.38
C MET A 192 -1.03 15.31 -10.46
N LEU A 193 -0.65 15.55 -11.71
CA LEU A 193 -1.16 14.81 -12.87
C LEU A 193 -0.06 14.13 -13.65
N ARG A 194 -0.25 12.84 -13.94
CA ARG A 194 0.65 12.15 -14.86
C ARG A 194 0.47 12.66 -16.28
N ASN A 195 1.50 13.29 -16.81
CA ASN A 195 1.55 13.72 -18.21
C ASN A 195 1.83 12.54 -19.14
N GLY A 196 2.75 11.67 -18.76
CA GLY A 196 3.11 10.50 -19.52
C GLY A 196 3.96 9.51 -18.77
N SER A 197 4.38 8.46 -19.44
CA SER A 197 5.22 7.43 -18.87
C SER A 197 6.27 6.93 -19.84
N GLY A 198 7.42 6.51 -19.30
CA GLY A 198 8.52 5.91 -20.04
C GLY A 198 8.11 4.64 -20.76
N SER A 199 8.94 4.22 -21.70
CA SER A 199 8.69 3.08 -22.57
C SER A 199 8.68 1.74 -21.84
N ARG A 200 7.97 0.78 -22.41
CA ARG A 200 7.97 -0.63 -22.02
C ARG A 200 8.62 -1.43 -23.14
N PRO A 201 9.91 -1.79 -23.03
CA PRO A 201 10.62 -2.46 -24.10
C PRO A 201 10.21 -3.90 -24.32
N ILE A 202 9.29 -4.43 -23.51
CA ILE A 202 8.85 -5.82 -23.56
C ILE A 202 7.36 -5.88 -23.86
N ASN A 203 7.02 -6.79 -24.77
CA ASN A 203 5.65 -7.09 -25.19
C ASN A 203 4.78 -7.47 -23.97
N THR A 204 4.10 -6.51 -23.37
CA THR A 204 3.13 -6.72 -22.30
C THR A 204 1.78 -6.25 -22.79
N SER A 205 0.75 -7.12 -22.72
CA SER A 205 -0.63 -6.68 -22.94
C SER A 205 -0.97 -5.57 -21.95
N PHE A 206 -1.45 -4.46 -22.45
CA PHE A 206 -1.83 -3.29 -21.67
C PHE A 206 -3.29 -2.96 -21.95
N VAL A 207 -4.07 -2.76 -20.89
CA VAL A 207 -5.43 -2.23 -21.01
C VAL A 207 -5.33 -0.70 -20.95
N ASN A 208 -5.76 -0.03 -22.01
CA ASN A 208 -5.85 1.43 -21.99
C ASN A 208 -6.90 1.84 -20.93
N PRO A 209 -6.54 2.59 -19.88
CA PRO A 209 -7.47 2.92 -18.81
C PRO A 209 -8.67 3.75 -19.27
N CYS A 210 -8.52 4.57 -20.29
CA CYS A 210 -9.57 5.44 -20.80
C CYS A 210 -10.55 4.71 -21.71
N THR A 211 -10.08 3.83 -22.57
CA THR A 211 -10.93 3.13 -23.56
C THR A 211 -11.32 1.73 -23.14
N LYS A 212 -10.64 1.17 -22.12
CA LYS A 212 -10.72 -0.24 -21.69
C LYS A 212 -10.34 -1.25 -22.79
N ALA A 213 -9.79 -0.78 -23.90
CA ALA A 213 -9.31 -1.64 -24.96
C ALA A 213 -8.03 -2.38 -24.55
N ASN A 214 -7.94 -3.65 -24.86
CA ASN A 214 -6.70 -4.42 -24.77
C ASN A 214 -5.83 -4.08 -25.98
N THR A 215 -4.71 -3.42 -25.73
CA THR A 215 -3.67 -3.26 -26.74
C THR A 215 -2.68 -4.41 -26.58
N THR A 216 -2.79 -5.42 -27.44
CA THR A 216 -1.71 -6.37 -27.69
C THR A 216 -0.72 -5.69 -28.61
N THR A 217 0.32 -5.13 -28.06
CA THR A 217 1.34 -4.49 -28.87
C THR A 217 2.71 -4.94 -28.42
N GLY A 218 3.63 -5.02 -29.35
CA GLY A 218 5.06 -5.11 -29.10
C GLY A 218 5.55 -4.04 -28.12
N SER A 219 6.83 -3.77 -28.06
CA SER A 219 7.38 -2.69 -27.25
C SER A 219 6.53 -1.43 -27.42
N THR A 220 5.91 -0.97 -26.34
CA THR A 220 5.15 0.28 -26.39
C THR A 220 6.15 1.41 -26.15
N PRO A 221 6.32 2.32 -27.10
CA PRO A 221 7.07 3.53 -26.87
C PRO A 221 6.39 4.33 -25.75
N ILE A 222 6.98 5.45 -25.40
CA ILE A 222 6.41 6.47 -24.50
C ILE A 222 4.91 6.62 -24.74
N THR A 223 4.14 6.66 -23.65
CA THR A 223 2.69 6.79 -23.70
C THR A 223 2.27 8.06 -23.01
N LYS A 224 1.59 8.96 -23.74
CA LYS A 224 0.87 10.09 -23.15
C LYS A 224 -0.25 9.55 -22.25
N ASP A 225 -0.44 10.16 -21.10
CA ASP A 225 -1.56 9.80 -20.24
C ASP A 225 -2.87 10.27 -20.86
N CYS A 226 -3.76 9.36 -21.16
CA CYS A 226 -5.00 9.63 -21.89
C CYS A 226 -6.02 10.47 -21.11
N ALA A 227 -5.87 10.62 -19.80
CA ALA A 227 -6.73 11.44 -18.97
C ALA A 227 -6.15 12.82 -18.67
N TYR A 228 -4.86 13.04 -18.96
CA TYR A 228 -4.11 14.21 -18.51
C TYR A 228 -4.80 15.54 -18.88
N ALA A 229 -5.07 15.78 -20.16
CA ALA A 229 -5.62 17.05 -20.61
C ALA A 229 -6.95 17.39 -19.93
N GLY A 230 -7.90 16.44 -19.93
CA GLY A 230 -9.20 16.66 -19.29
C GLY A 230 -9.15 16.85 -17.77
N LEU A 231 -8.21 16.16 -17.07
CA LEU A 231 -8.00 16.38 -15.65
C LEU A 231 -7.33 17.71 -15.35
N ALA A 232 -6.39 18.14 -16.20
CA ALA A 232 -5.70 19.43 -16.09
C ALA A 232 -6.69 20.60 -16.29
N ASP A 233 -7.47 20.56 -17.36
CA ASP A 233 -8.52 21.56 -17.64
C ASP A 233 -9.51 21.65 -16.47
N ALA A 234 -9.99 20.52 -15.96
CA ALA A 234 -10.95 20.51 -14.86
C ALA A 234 -10.32 21.07 -13.54
N THR A 235 -9.03 20.87 -13.33
CA THR A 235 -8.28 21.40 -12.18
C THR A 235 -8.11 22.91 -12.29
N THR A 236 -7.65 23.38 -13.43
CA THR A 236 -7.42 24.80 -13.72
C THR A 236 -8.72 25.59 -13.69
N ASN A 237 -9.78 25.08 -14.33
CA ASN A 237 -11.10 25.71 -14.32
C ASN A 237 -11.70 25.83 -12.92
N ALA A 238 -11.34 24.93 -12.00
CA ALA A 238 -11.72 25.02 -10.59
C ALA A 238 -10.80 25.96 -9.76
N GLY A 239 -9.80 26.60 -10.39
CA GLY A 239 -8.83 27.48 -9.71
C GLY A 239 -7.90 26.73 -8.74
N ARG A 240 -7.60 25.46 -9.00
CA ARG A 240 -6.67 24.67 -8.19
C ARG A 240 -5.28 24.67 -8.82
N ARG A 241 -4.25 24.48 -7.98
CA ARG A 241 -2.87 24.39 -8.44
C ARG A 241 -2.63 23.07 -9.15
N LEU A 242 -1.81 23.11 -10.19
CA LEU A 242 -1.35 21.92 -10.92
C LEU A 242 0.09 21.54 -10.54
N GLY A 243 0.40 20.27 -10.76
CA GLY A 243 1.74 19.76 -10.91
C GLY A 243 1.73 18.62 -11.92
N HIS A 244 2.84 18.39 -12.57
CA HIS A 244 2.93 17.50 -13.72
C HIS A 244 4.02 16.47 -13.48
N TYR A 245 3.70 15.17 -13.66
CA TYR A 245 4.71 14.14 -13.45
C TYR A 245 4.86 13.19 -14.64
N TRP A 246 6.09 12.74 -14.81
CA TRP A 246 6.50 11.71 -15.73
C TRP A 246 6.87 10.46 -14.98
N PHE A 247 6.15 9.37 -15.22
CA PHE A 247 6.44 8.09 -14.62
C PHE A 247 7.58 7.38 -15.38
N ASN A 248 8.61 6.91 -14.67
CA ASN A 248 9.74 6.26 -15.31
C ASN A 248 9.38 4.99 -16.11
N GLY A 249 8.31 4.31 -15.74
CA GLY A 249 7.60 3.30 -16.55
C GLY A 249 8.40 2.11 -17.04
N TRP A 250 9.64 1.97 -16.60
CA TRP A 250 10.61 1.07 -17.17
C TRP A 250 10.42 -0.39 -16.70
N ILE A 251 10.07 -1.28 -17.62
CA ILE A 251 9.99 -2.73 -17.36
C ILE A 251 11.09 -3.42 -18.17
N ALA A 252 12.04 -4.05 -17.48
CA ALA A 252 13.16 -4.75 -18.08
C ALA A 252 13.34 -6.14 -17.47
N PRO A 253 13.97 -7.09 -18.20
CA PRO A 253 14.52 -8.29 -17.59
C PRO A 253 15.53 -7.92 -16.48
N MET A 254 15.55 -8.69 -15.40
CA MET A 254 16.42 -8.39 -14.25
C MET A 254 17.91 -8.49 -14.58
N ASP A 255 18.24 -9.26 -15.59
CA ASP A 255 19.61 -9.49 -16.11
C ASP A 255 20.03 -8.45 -17.17
N SER A 256 19.14 -7.50 -17.52
CA SER A 256 19.45 -6.48 -18.53
C SER A 256 20.41 -5.43 -18.00
N THR A 257 21.42 -5.10 -18.78
CA THR A 257 22.25 -3.91 -18.54
C THR A 257 21.44 -2.63 -18.77
N PRO A 258 21.84 -1.45 -18.24
CA PRO A 258 21.18 -0.18 -18.52
C PRO A 258 21.00 0.07 -20.03
N ALA A 259 22.03 -0.16 -20.85
CA ALA A 259 21.94 -0.01 -22.31
C ALA A 259 20.91 -0.95 -22.94
N GLN A 260 20.83 -2.21 -22.50
CA GLN A 260 19.82 -3.17 -22.96
C GLN A 260 18.42 -2.80 -22.49
N SER A 261 18.32 -2.17 -21.33
CA SER A 261 17.03 -1.68 -20.84
C SER A 261 16.47 -0.58 -21.71
N PHE A 262 17.28 0.22 -22.39
CA PHE A 262 16.82 1.24 -23.35
C PHE A 262 16.69 0.71 -24.79
N ALA A 263 17.06 -0.53 -25.05
CA ALA A 263 16.89 -1.13 -26.38
C ALA A 263 15.38 -1.23 -26.71
N GLY A 264 14.95 -0.52 -27.76
CA GLY A 264 13.55 -0.42 -28.18
C GLY A 264 12.70 0.56 -27.36
N GLY A 265 13.31 1.40 -26.51
CA GLY A 265 12.66 2.46 -25.75
C GLY A 265 13.39 3.78 -25.86
N TYR A 266 12.80 4.84 -25.33
CA TYR A 266 13.40 6.16 -25.32
C TYR A 266 14.43 6.30 -24.20
N THR A 267 15.53 7.00 -24.47
CA THR A 267 16.49 7.41 -23.44
C THR A 267 15.84 8.41 -22.47
N PRO A 268 16.47 8.69 -21.32
CA PRO A 268 16.01 9.74 -20.42
C PRO A 268 15.80 11.09 -21.12
N GLU A 269 16.72 11.49 -22.01
CA GLU A 269 16.66 12.74 -22.77
C GLU A 269 15.50 12.76 -23.78
N GLN A 270 15.27 11.65 -24.46
CA GLN A 270 14.12 11.50 -25.37
C GLN A 270 12.81 11.53 -24.60
N SER A 271 12.76 10.89 -23.41
CA SER A 271 11.61 10.94 -22.51
C SER A 271 11.36 12.36 -22.03
N ALA A 272 12.39 13.10 -21.68
CA ALA A 272 12.31 14.51 -21.27
C ALA A 272 11.77 15.39 -22.41
N THR A 273 12.28 15.20 -23.63
CA THR A 273 11.79 15.92 -24.82
C THR A 273 10.31 15.66 -25.05
N GLN A 274 9.88 14.42 -24.91
CA GLN A 274 8.47 14.09 -25.07
C GLN A 274 7.59 14.65 -23.94
N PHE A 275 8.09 14.63 -22.69
CA PHE A 275 7.43 15.26 -21.56
C PHE A 275 7.18 16.75 -21.81
N VAL A 276 8.22 17.50 -22.20
CA VAL A 276 8.12 18.93 -22.50
C VAL A 276 7.17 19.17 -23.68
N THR A 277 7.28 18.38 -24.75
CA THR A 277 6.41 18.54 -25.95
C THR A 277 4.93 18.40 -25.54
N TRP A 278 4.56 17.39 -24.74
CA TRP A 278 3.17 17.21 -24.33
C TRP A 278 2.74 18.24 -23.29
N LEU A 279 3.62 18.64 -22.38
CA LEU A 279 3.37 19.66 -21.39
C LEU A 279 2.95 21.00 -22.07
N LEU A 280 3.69 21.41 -23.10
CA LEU A 280 3.44 22.67 -23.79
C LEU A 280 2.27 22.59 -24.79
N SER A 281 2.05 21.42 -25.41
CA SER A 281 0.99 21.24 -26.42
C SER A 281 -0.42 21.36 -25.89
N ASP A 282 -0.64 21.07 -24.61
CA ASP A 282 -1.97 21.08 -24.00
C ASP A 282 -2.37 22.47 -23.43
N GLY A 283 -1.45 23.45 -23.50
CA GLY A 283 -1.73 24.84 -23.07
C GLY A 283 -1.88 25.04 -21.55
N ASN A 284 -1.75 23.99 -20.76
CA ASN A 284 -1.85 24.05 -19.29
C ASN A 284 -0.54 24.45 -18.60
N TYR A 285 0.53 24.68 -19.37
CA TYR A 285 1.81 25.18 -18.87
C TYR A 285 2.24 26.39 -19.71
N THR A 286 2.39 27.55 -19.09
CA THR A 286 2.70 28.81 -19.72
C THR A 286 4.02 29.37 -19.19
N THR A 287 4.53 30.46 -19.78
CA THR A 287 5.75 31.13 -19.28
C THR A 287 5.59 31.70 -17.86
N ALA A 288 4.36 31.90 -17.40
CA ALA A 288 4.07 32.31 -16.00
C ALA A 288 3.92 31.12 -15.04
N SER A 289 3.82 29.89 -15.53
CA SER A 289 3.63 28.70 -14.69
C SER A 289 4.90 28.41 -13.90
N THR A 290 4.70 28.07 -12.62
CA THR A 290 5.76 27.61 -11.71
C THR A 290 5.43 26.24 -11.12
N ASP A 291 4.57 25.49 -11.79
CA ASP A 291 4.10 24.20 -11.35
C ASP A 291 5.24 23.19 -11.20
N PRO A 292 5.17 22.30 -10.20
CA PRO A 292 6.11 21.20 -10.06
C PRO A 292 6.18 20.31 -11.31
N LEU A 293 7.38 20.12 -11.84
CA LEU A 293 7.70 19.23 -12.96
C LEU A 293 8.47 18.04 -12.41
N VAL A 294 7.84 16.89 -12.33
CA VAL A 294 8.30 15.78 -11.51
C VAL A 294 8.75 14.60 -12.37
N LEU A 295 9.95 14.11 -12.12
CA LEU A 295 10.34 12.77 -12.50
C LEU A 295 9.95 11.79 -11.38
N ASP A 296 8.99 10.92 -11.68
CA ASP A 296 8.53 9.88 -10.77
C ASP A 296 9.40 8.63 -10.95
N ILE A 297 10.19 8.31 -9.91
CA ILE A 297 11.17 7.23 -9.89
C ILE A 297 10.67 6.09 -9.00
N GLU A 298 10.19 5.05 -9.63
CA GLU A 298 9.67 3.89 -8.93
C GLU A 298 10.39 2.59 -9.29
N SER A 299 10.35 1.66 -8.35
CA SER A 299 10.72 0.27 -8.56
C SER A 299 9.60 -0.66 -8.11
N GLY A 300 9.40 -1.76 -8.84
CA GLY A 300 8.38 -2.77 -8.50
C GLY A 300 8.99 -4.11 -8.11
N SER A 301 8.15 -4.98 -7.56
CA SER A 301 8.52 -6.38 -7.32
C SER A 301 8.74 -7.12 -8.65
N ALA A 302 9.67 -8.06 -8.65
CA ALA A 302 9.91 -8.91 -9.81
C ALA A 302 8.75 -9.88 -10.02
N TRP A 303 8.45 -10.17 -11.30
CA TRP A 303 7.50 -11.22 -11.71
C TRP A 303 8.04 -12.00 -12.91
N THR A 304 7.52 -13.20 -13.15
CA THR A 304 7.92 -14.03 -14.29
C THR A 304 6.91 -13.93 -15.42
N LYS A 305 7.41 -13.94 -16.67
CA LYS A 305 6.62 -13.99 -17.89
C LYS A 305 7.34 -14.82 -18.95
N THR A 306 6.59 -15.59 -19.72
CA THR A 306 7.14 -16.25 -20.92
C THR A 306 7.15 -15.28 -22.08
N ILE A 307 8.33 -15.03 -22.65
CA ILE A 307 8.58 -14.15 -23.79
C ILE A 307 9.40 -14.94 -24.77
N ASP A 308 8.94 -15.06 -26.03
CA ASP A 308 9.59 -15.83 -27.09
C ASP A 308 9.93 -17.28 -26.64
N GLY A 309 8.98 -17.95 -25.99
CA GLY A 309 9.13 -19.31 -25.49
C GLY A 309 10.07 -19.49 -24.29
N LYS A 310 10.68 -18.41 -23.76
CA LYS A 310 11.57 -18.43 -22.58
C LYS A 310 10.92 -17.73 -21.39
N THR A 311 11.00 -18.33 -20.22
CA THR A 311 10.58 -17.66 -18.98
C THR A 311 11.63 -16.63 -18.59
N LYS A 312 11.22 -15.37 -18.53
CA LYS A 312 12.05 -14.26 -18.10
C LYS A 312 11.50 -13.66 -16.80
N THR A 313 12.37 -13.23 -15.90
CA THR A 313 12.01 -12.45 -14.72
C THR A 313 12.09 -10.98 -15.09
N LEU A 314 10.97 -10.28 -14.91
CA LEU A 314 10.81 -8.86 -15.23
C LEU A 314 10.71 -8.05 -13.95
N LYS A 315 11.13 -6.79 -14.01
CA LYS A 315 11.04 -5.85 -12.90
C LYS A 315 10.77 -4.45 -13.43
N LEU A 316 9.95 -3.66 -12.72
CA LEU A 316 9.96 -2.22 -12.87
C LEU A 316 11.26 -1.71 -12.26
N ARG A 317 12.14 -1.13 -13.07
CA ARG A 317 13.45 -0.64 -12.66
C ARG A 317 13.37 0.85 -12.35
N ALA A 318 13.78 1.23 -11.14
CA ALA A 318 14.03 2.65 -10.86
C ALA A 318 15.15 3.19 -11.76
N TRP A 319 15.01 4.43 -12.22
CA TRP A 319 16.10 5.11 -12.89
C TRP A 319 17.22 5.41 -11.89
N THR A 320 18.44 5.36 -12.38
CA THR A 320 19.66 5.71 -11.65
C THR A 320 19.80 7.22 -11.52
N SER A 321 20.67 7.68 -10.63
CA SER A 321 20.93 9.11 -10.47
C SER A 321 21.43 9.78 -11.75
N PRO A 322 22.37 9.21 -12.54
CA PRO A 322 22.75 9.75 -13.84
C PRO A 322 21.59 9.83 -14.85
N GLU A 323 20.73 8.81 -14.90
CA GLU A 323 19.56 8.80 -15.79
C GLU A 323 18.54 9.89 -15.39
N ALA A 324 18.33 10.04 -14.09
CA ALA A 324 17.48 11.11 -13.56
C ALA A 324 18.04 12.50 -13.90
N LEU A 325 19.34 12.71 -13.74
CA LEU A 325 20.01 13.97 -14.10
C LEU A 325 19.90 14.26 -15.58
N ALA A 326 20.08 13.28 -16.44
CA ALA A 326 19.94 13.44 -17.89
C ALA A 326 18.52 13.92 -18.26
N PHE A 327 17.48 13.30 -17.71
CA PHE A 327 16.09 13.73 -17.90
C PHE A 327 15.87 15.17 -17.39
N LEU A 328 16.21 15.43 -16.13
CA LEU A 328 15.92 16.70 -15.46
C LEU A 328 16.66 17.88 -16.12
N ASN A 329 17.93 17.71 -16.50
CA ASN A 329 18.69 18.74 -17.20
C ASN A 329 18.14 19.02 -18.60
N THR A 330 17.68 17.98 -19.32
CA THR A 330 17.03 18.14 -20.62
C THR A 330 15.71 18.91 -20.49
N VAL A 331 14.86 18.58 -19.50
CA VAL A 331 13.63 19.34 -19.20
C VAL A 331 13.97 20.82 -18.93
N ARG A 332 14.94 21.06 -18.03
CA ARG A 332 15.38 22.44 -17.71
C ARG A 332 15.82 23.17 -18.95
N GLN A 333 16.74 22.62 -19.71
CA GLN A 333 17.32 23.26 -20.90
C GLN A 333 16.25 23.63 -21.92
N GLN A 334 15.35 22.68 -22.23
CA GLN A 334 14.31 22.91 -23.24
C GLN A 334 13.29 23.96 -22.81
N LEU A 335 12.92 24.01 -21.54
CA LEU A 335 11.99 25.02 -21.04
C LEU A 335 12.63 26.40 -20.94
N THR A 336 13.80 26.49 -20.30
CA THR A 336 14.44 27.81 -20.09
C THR A 336 14.90 28.46 -21.37
N SER A 337 15.32 27.67 -22.38
CA SER A 337 15.66 28.23 -23.72
C SER A 337 14.47 28.86 -24.44
N GLN A 338 13.24 28.56 -24.02
CA GLN A 338 11.99 29.08 -24.54
C GLN A 338 11.32 30.09 -23.59
N GLY A 339 12.01 30.50 -22.51
CA GLY A 339 11.49 31.48 -21.53
C GLY A 339 10.52 30.93 -20.50
N TYR A 340 10.39 29.60 -20.37
CA TYR A 340 9.58 28.97 -19.33
C TYR A 340 10.37 28.74 -18.06
N HIS A 341 9.69 28.69 -16.92
CA HIS A 341 10.29 28.24 -15.69
C HIS A 341 10.44 26.70 -15.68
N ALA A 342 11.37 26.21 -14.86
CA ALA A 342 11.60 24.77 -14.66
C ALA A 342 11.68 24.47 -13.15
N ASN A 343 10.53 24.30 -12.49
CA ASN A 343 10.44 23.92 -11.08
C ASN A 343 10.58 22.41 -10.94
N LEU A 344 11.81 21.92 -10.87
CA LEU A 344 12.15 20.51 -10.99
C LEU A 344 11.99 19.74 -9.67
N TYR A 345 11.38 18.57 -9.77
CA TYR A 345 11.14 17.63 -8.68
C TYR A 345 11.55 16.22 -9.04
N VAL A 346 11.79 15.42 -8.01
CA VAL A 346 11.69 13.95 -8.10
C VAL A 346 10.66 13.44 -7.11
N TYR A 347 9.91 12.41 -7.52
CA TYR A 347 9.10 11.60 -6.63
C TYR A 347 9.77 10.26 -6.39
N MET A 348 9.81 9.84 -5.14
CA MET A 348 10.23 8.49 -4.74
C MET A 348 9.77 8.14 -3.32
N GLY A 349 9.78 6.85 -3.01
CA GLY A 349 9.57 6.38 -1.63
C GLY A 349 10.70 6.83 -0.70
N ALA A 350 10.36 7.16 0.56
CA ALA A 350 11.30 7.63 1.58
C ALA A 350 12.52 6.71 1.79
N ASN A 351 12.34 5.40 1.61
CA ASN A 351 13.45 4.45 1.67
C ASN A 351 14.41 4.61 0.49
N ASN A 352 13.91 4.88 -0.71
CA ASN A 352 14.74 5.11 -1.89
C ASN A 352 15.49 6.45 -1.78
N ALA A 353 14.83 7.50 -1.30
CA ALA A 353 15.45 8.80 -1.05
C ALA A 353 16.61 8.69 -0.04
N SER A 354 16.47 7.81 0.96
CA SER A 354 17.47 7.63 2.04
C SER A 354 18.58 6.63 1.71
N SER A 355 18.43 5.81 0.66
CA SER A 355 19.42 4.79 0.31
C SER A 355 20.57 5.41 -0.48
N MET A 356 21.67 5.63 0.18
CA MET A 356 22.95 6.15 -0.36
C MET A 356 23.93 4.99 -0.62
N SER A 357 23.48 3.88 -1.19
CA SER A 357 24.18 2.61 -1.06
C SER A 357 25.29 2.35 -2.08
N ASN A 358 25.26 2.97 -3.24
CA ASN A 358 26.32 2.83 -4.27
C ASN A 358 26.24 3.97 -5.29
N GLY A 359 27.27 4.13 -6.12
CA GLY A 359 27.37 5.20 -7.11
C GLY A 359 26.24 5.32 -8.14
N THR A 360 25.37 4.31 -8.22
CA THR A 360 24.22 4.29 -9.16
C THR A 360 23.00 5.04 -8.59
N TYR A 361 22.86 5.08 -7.26
CA TYR A 361 21.71 5.67 -6.55
C TYR A 361 22.10 6.73 -5.54
N VAL A 362 23.23 7.43 -5.76
CA VAL A 362 23.63 8.58 -4.94
C VAL A 362 22.86 9.80 -5.41
N TRP A 363 21.92 10.27 -4.60
CA TRP A 363 21.00 11.34 -4.99
C TRP A 363 21.48 12.75 -4.74
N THR A 364 22.72 12.96 -4.28
CA THR A 364 23.25 14.29 -3.90
C THR A 364 23.15 15.31 -5.06
N ASP A 365 23.58 14.92 -6.27
CA ASP A 365 23.57 15.82 -7.41
C ASP A 365 22.13 16.09 -7.93
N VAL A 366 21.27 15.08 -7.83
CA VAL A 366 19.84 15.25 -8.13
C VAL A 366 19.20 16.20 -7.12
N ALA A 367 19.48 16.03 -5.82
CA ALA A 367 18.97 16.89 -4.77
C ALA A 367 19.45 18.34 -4.88
N ALA A 368 20.66 18.56 -5.44
CA ALA A 368 21.17 19.90 -5.69
C ALA A 368 20.28 20.70 -6.63
N ILE A 369 19.64 20.05 -7.59
CA ILE A 369 18.86 20.70 -8.65
C ILE A 369 17.35 20.51 -8.55
N THR A 370 16.87 19.69 -7.60
CA THR A 370 15.44 19.36 -7.47
C THR A 370 14.92 19.62 -6.08
N ARG A 371 13.59 19.66 -5.96
CA ARG A 371 12.84 19.49 -4.73
C ARG A 371 12.37 18.03 -4.61
N LEU A 372 11.88 17.63 -3.44
CA LEU A 372 11.45 16.26 -3.19
C LEU A 372 9.92 16.17 -2.99
N TRP A 373 9.29 15.34 -3.78
CA TRP A 373 7.99 14.76 -3.50
C TRP A 373 8.20 13.33 -2.98
N VAL A 374 7.95 13.11 -1.70
CA VAL A 374 8.27 11.85 -1.03
C VAL A 374 7.03 11.04 -0.70
N ALA A 375 7.05 9.74 -0.99
CA ALA A 375 6.02 8.81 -0.53
C ALA A 375 6.43 8.15 0.79
N SER A 376 5.61 8.33 1.82
CA SER A 376 5.81 7.71 3.14
C SER A 376 4.47 7.53 3.86
N TRP A 377 3.92 6.33 3.83
CA TRP A 377 2.52 6.06 4.20
C TRP A 377 2.33 5.52 5.63
N GLY A 378 3.40 5.17 6.34
CA GLY A 378 3.31 4.59 7.68
C GLY A 378 2.42 3.35 7.71
N THR A 379 1.30 3.42 8.43
CA THR A 379 0.29 2.33 8.47
C THR A 379 -0.68 2.36 7.29
N ASP A 380 -0.57 3.35 6.43
CA ASP A 380 -1.34 3.52 5.21
C ASP A 380 -2.85 3.32 5.44
N ASN A 381 -3.41 4.15 6.27
CA ASN A 381 -4.82 4.08 6.69
C ASN A 381 -5.63 5.32 6.28
N GLY A 382 -5.12 6.13 5.35
CA GLY A 382 -5.72 7.37 4.90
C GLY A 382 -5.55 8.54 5.86
N ARG A 383 -4.59 8.46 6.80
CA ARG A 383 -4.26 9.52 7.77
C ARG A 383 -2.78 9.85 7.71
N ILE A 384 -2.45 11.07 8.09
CA ILE A 384 -1.05 11.51 8.25
C ILE A 384 -0.31 10.52 9.16
N PRO A 385 0.85 9.98 8.74
CA PRO A 385 1.70 9.14 9.57
C PRO A 385 2.19 9.86 10.83
N THR A 386 2.56 9.09 11.85
CA THR A 386 3.01 9.65 13.14
C THR A 386 4.43 10.20 13.15
N ALA A 387 5.17 10.03 12.05
CA ALA A 387 6.54 10.53 11.87
C ALA A 387 6.68 11.20 10.50
N LEU A 388 7.49 12.24 10.45
CA LEU A 388 7.88 12.88 9.19
C LEU A 388 8.64 11.91 8.28
N PRO A 389 8.54 12.06 6.95
CA PRO A 389 9.26 11.20 6.01
C PRO A 389 10.78 11.46 6.07
N LYS A 390 11.55 10.42 5.78
CA LYS A 390 12.98 10.57 5.54
C LYS A 390 13.19 11.17 4.16
N THR A 391 14.12 12.10 4.04
CA THR A 391 14.34 12.89 2.82
C THR A 391 15.71 12.66 2.15
N GLY A 392 16.57 11.79 2.73
CA GLY A 392 17.91 11.55 2.18
C GLY A 392 18.75 12.83 2.10
N PRO A 393 19.33 13.16 0.92
CA PRO A 393 20.14 14.37 0.76
C PRO A 393 19.34 15.67 0.62
N TRP A 394 18.02 15.61 0.42
CA TRP A 394 17.19 16.81 0.43
C TRP A 394 17.03 17.33 1.87
N PRO A 395 17.17 18.65 2.10
CA PRO A 395 17.05 19.21 3.46
C PRO A 395 15.65 19.03 4.04
N THR A 396 14.62 18.99 3.18
CA THR A 396 13.22 18.77 3.56
C THR A 396 12.46 18.17 2.38
N TRP A 397 11.24 17.72 2.63
CA TRP A 397 10.26 17.44 1.59
C TRP A 397 9.53 18.73 1.19
N SER A 398 9.09 18.84 -0.05
CA SER A 398 8.20 19.93 -0.49
C SER A 398 6.78 19.43 -0.71
N ILE A 399 6.63 18.18 -1.18
CA ILE A 399 5.35 17.47 -1.29
C ILE A 399 5.52 16.11 -0.61
N TRP A 400 4.50 15.69 0.16
CA TRP A 400 4.49 14.40 0.82
C TRP A 400 3.22 13.62 0.50
N GLN A 401 3.37 12.54 -0.28
CA GLN A 401 2.31 11.55 -0.47
C GLN A 401 2.24 10.68 0.80
N TYR A 402 1.24 10.94 1.62
CA TYR A 402 1.12 10.35 2.95
C TYR A 402 0.29 9.05 2.97
N THR A 403 -0.44 8.73 1.89
CA THR A 403 -1.29 7.53 1.78
C THR A 403 -1.69 7.23 0.34
N ASP A 404 -1.96 5.96 0.03
CA ASP A 404 -2.69 5.49 -1.16
C ASP A 404 -4.13 5.03 -0.80
N ASN A 405 -4.63 5.40 0.37
CA ASN A 405 -5.93 4.99 0.91
C ASN A 405 -6.85 6.16 1.28
N ALA A 406 -6.67 7.33 0.68
CA ALA A 406 -7.61 8.44 0.85
C ALA A 406 -8.99 8.07 0.29
N ARG A 407 -10.03 8.67 0.90
CA ARG A 407 -11.44 8.46 0.54
C ARG A 407 -12.10 9.81 0.33
N VAL A 408 -12.33 10.15 -0.91
CA VAL A 408 -13.02 11.39 -1.27
C VAL A 408 -14.48 11.07 -1.56
N ALA A 409 -15.39 11.67 -0.82
CA ALA A 409 -16.82 11.47 -0.99
C ALA A 409 -17.28 11.94 -2.39
N GLY A 410 -18.15 11.17 -3.02
CA GLY A 410 -18.70 11.50 -4.34
C GLY A 410 -17.85 11.04 -5.54
N THR A 411 -16.63 10.52 -5.33
CA THR A 411 -15.81 10.01 -6.45
C THR A 411 -16.19 8.61 -6.90
N GLY A 412 -16.87 7.84 -6.06
CA GLY A 412 -17.23 6.44 -6.35
C GLY A 412 -16.05 5.47 -6.31
N VAL A 413 -14.82 5.97 -6.13
CA VAL A 413 -13.60 5.17 -6.02
C VAL A 413 -13.02 5.23 -4.62
N GLY A 414 -12.26 4.21 -4.28
CA GLY A 414 -11.61 4.12 -2.99
C GLY A 414 -10.15 3.82 -3.15
N GLY A 415 -9.30 4.37 -2.26
CA GLY A 415 -7.85 4.22 -2.34
C GLY A 415 -7.28 5.17 -3.38
N LEU A 416 -7.33 6.45 -3.05
CA LEU A 416 -6.67 7.50 -3.82
C LEU A 416 -5.36 7.88 -3.15
N ASP A 417 -4.39 8.20 -3.97
CA ASP A 417 -3.10 8.74 -3.54
C ASP A 417 -3.30 10.19 -3.13
N ALA A 418 -2.97 10.51 -1.87
CA ALA A 418 -3.20 11.83 -1.33
C ALA A 418 -1.95 12.43 -0.71
N ASP A 419 -1.84 13.75 -0.89
CA ASP A 419 -0.66 14.53 -0.66
C ASP A 419 -0.91 15.72 0.27
N ILE A 420 0.17 16.19 0.86
CA ILE A 420 0.26 17.53 1.42
C ILE A 420 1.51 18.21 0.85
N ALA A 421 1.45 19.53 0.71
CA ALA A 421 2.56 20.33 0.20
C ALA A 421 2.88 21.51 1.11
N GLN A 422 4.16 21.87 1.17
CA GLN A 422 4.62 23.09 1.81
C GLN A 422 4.29 24.33 0.94
N ALA A 423 4.22 25.50 1.54
CA ALA A 423 3.82 26.74 0.88
C ALA A 423 4.69 27.10 -0.32
N ASP A 424 5.97 26.72 -0.27
CA ASP A 424 6.97 27.06 -1.30
C ASP A 424 7.04 26.02 -2.46
N ALA A 425 6.18 25.02 -2.47
CA ALA A 425 6.23 23.94 -3.47
C ALA A 425 6.05 24.48 -4.92
N TRP A 426 5.33 25.58 -5.10
CA TRP A 426 5.15 26.24 -6.40
C TRP A 426 6.15 27.40 -6.65
N THR A 427 7.19 27.52 -5.84
CA THR A 427 8.29 28.49 -6.07
C THR A 427 9.48 27.74 -6.68
N PRO A 428 9.94 28.08 -7.88
CA PRO A 428 11.11 27.44 -8.46
C PRO A 428 12.32 27.50 -7.53
N LYS A 429 13.10 26.44 -7.52
CA LYS A 429 14.37 26.41 -6.79
C LYS A 429 15.35 27.32 -7.51
N SER A 430 15.88 28.30 -6.80
CA SER A 430 16.93 29.20 -7.29
C SER A 430 18.25 28.49 -7.60
#